data_ad3d5efcd156146291b6ca8d42d0b1f3
#
_entry.id   ad3d5efcd156146291b6ca8d42d0b1f3
#
_cell.length_a   1.000
_cell.length_b   1.000
_cell.length_c   1.000
_cell.angle_alpha   90.00
_cell.angle_beta   90.00
_cell.angle_gamma   90.00
#
_symmetry.space_group_name_H-M   'P 1'
#
loop_
_entity.id
_entity.type
_entity.pdbx_description
1 polymer ?
#
loop_
_entity_poly.entity_id
_entity_poly.type
_entity_poly.pdbx_seq_one_letter_code
_entity_poly.pdbx_strand_id
1 'polypeptide(L)'
;MHTALLLEMASDAAPERIILGELSRGMSLADLQARARGAAAWLGKQAGETVVFLGLNSAYLPVTVFASGLVGKPFAPINYRLSDDELRRLLARTAPSVAVVDDAMLPRAEGVPGVQTMALSEFKKICDDAANRAEELPFADPDIGVLLFTSGTTGEPKAAVLRHRNLTSYVISTVEFLGSSENEAALVSVPPYH
;
A
#
# COMPACT_ATOMS: atom_id res chain seq x y z
N MET A 1 0.01 9.71 15.66
CA MET A 1 -0.20 8.24 15.61
C MET A 1 0.08 7.78 14.19
N HIS A 2 0.72 6.64 14.03
CA HIS A 2 1.09 6.03 12.77
C HIS A 2 0.00 5.02 12.31
N THR A 3 -0.29 4.95 11.00
CA THR A 3 -1.36 4.06 10.48
C THR A 3 -1.08 2.57 10.75
N ALA A 4 0.18 2.14 10.75
CA ALA A 4 0.52 0.76 11.05
C ALA A 4 0.15 0.33 12.49
N LEU A 5 0.09 1.26 13.45
CA LEU A 5 -0.39 0.97 14.80
C LEU A 5 -1.87 0.57 14.82
N LEU A 6 -2.69 1.11 13.91
CA LEU A 6 -4.09 0.69 13.78
C LEU A 6 -4.20 -0.78 13.37
N LEU A 7 -3.32 -1.23 12.45
CA LEU A 7 -3.28 -2.63 12.05
C LEU A 7 -2.81 -3.53 13.20
N GLU A 8 -1.77 -3.12 13.94
CA GLU A 8 -1.29 -3.88 15.09
C GLU A 8 -2.37 -4.04 16.15
N MET A 9 -3.00 -2.94 16.57
CA MET A 9 -4.09 -2.97 17.55
C MET A 9 -5.24 -3.88 17.10
N ALA A 10 -5.62 -3.82 15.82
CA ALA A 10 -6.70 -4.66 15.28
C ALA A 10 -6.29 -6.14 15.22
N SER A 11 -5.06 -6.43 14.79
CA SER A 11 -4.53 -7.79 14.72
C SER A 11 -4.36 -8.43 16.11
N ASP A 12 -3.94 -7.67 17.11
CA ASP A 12 -3.83 -8.14 18.50
C ASP A 12 -5.21 -8.45 19.10
N ALA A 13 -6.23 -7.64 18.75
CA ALA A 13 -7.58 -7.80 19.31
C ALA A 13 -8.39 -8.91 18.62
N ALA A 14 -8.20 -9.14 17.30
CA ALA A 14 -9.00 -10.08 16.51
C ALA A 14 -8.18 -10.73 15.39
N PRO A 15 -7.11 -11.48 15.67
CA PRO A 15 -6.15 -11.97 14.67
C PRO A 15 -6.78 -12.81 13.56
N GLU A 16 -7.76 -13.65 13.90
CA GLU A 16 -8.42 -14.57 12.97
C GLU A 16 -9.53 -13.92 12.14
N ARG A 17 -9.88 -12.65 12.42
CA ARG A 17 -10.97 -11.98 11.71
C ARG A 17 -10.58 -11.76 10.25
N ILE A 18 -11.40 -12.31 9.33
CA ILE A 18 -11.23 -12.11 7.89
C ILE A 18 -11.65 -10.69 7.52
N ILE A 19 -10.73 -9.95 6.91
CA ILE A 19 -10.93 -8.53 6.58
C ILE A 19 -10.82 -8.22 5.08
N LEU A 20 -10.28 -9.14 4.29
CA LEU A 20 -10.14 -8.97 2.84
C LEU A 20 -10.51 -10.26 2.12
N GLY A 21 -11.32 -10.14 1.07
CA GLY A 21 -11.75 -11.28 0.27
C GLY A 21 -13.01 -11.96 0.79
N GLU A 22 -13.17 -13.25 0.53
CA GLU A 22 -14.32 -14.04 0.95
C GLU A 22 -14.17 -14.49 2.42
N LEU A 23 -15.24 -14.45 3.20
CA LEU A 23 -15.22 -14.82 4.63
C LEU A 23 -14.66 -16.23 4.90
N SER A 24 -14.83 -17.16 3.96
CA SER A 24 -14.38 -18.55 4.12
C SER A 24 -12.90 -18.79 3.80
N ARG A 25 -12.27 -17.90 3.04
CA ARG A 25 -10.88 -18.08 2.53
C ARG A 25 -10.15 -16.78 2.28
N GLY A 26 -10.58 -15.73 2.92
CA GLY A 26 -9.97 -14.40 2.79
C GLY A 26 -8.70 -14.26 3.63
N MET A 27 -8.14 -13.07 3.60
CA MET A 27 -6.98 -12.69 4.41
C MET A 27 -7.46 -12.21 5.78
N SER A 28 -6.93 -12.81 6.84
CA SER A 28 -7.19 -12.37 8.21
C SER A 28 -6.37 -11.13 8.59
N LEU A 29 -6.66 -10.53 9.75
CA LEU A 29 -5.85 -9.43 10.29
C LEU A 29 -4.41 -9.87 10.57
N ALA A 30 -4.21 -11.06 11.16
CA ALA A 30 -2.88 -11.63 11.38
C ALA A 30 -2.14 -11.87 10.06
N ASP A 31 -2.84 -12.37 9.04
CA ASP A 31 -2.29 -12.56 7.71
C ASP A 31 -1.86 -11.24 7.05
N LEU A 32 -2.69 -10.21 7.14
CA LEU A 32 -2.37 -8.88 6.61
C LEU A 32 -1.14 -8.31 7.30
N GLN A 33 -1.08 -8.38 8.64
CA GLN A 33 0.04 -7.90 9.42
C GLN A 33 1.34 -8.64 9.07
N ALA A 34 1.29 -9.98 9.01
CA ALA A 34 2.46 -10.81 8.67
C ALA A 34 3.00 -10.49 7.26
N ARG A 35 2.10 -10.36 6.26
CA ARG A 35 2.48 -10.01 4.89
C ARG A 35 3.01 -8.59 4.78
N ALA A 36 2.40 -7.64 5.50
CA ALA A 36 2.90 -6.26 5.54
C ALA A 36 4.32 -6.18 6.14
N ARG A 37 4.62 -6.94 7.20
CA ARG A 37 5.98 -7.05 7.77
C ARG A 37 6.95 -7.70 6.77
N GLY A 38 6.57 -8.79 6.10
CA GLY A 38 7.39 -9.42 5.07
C GLY A 38 7.72 -8.48 3.90
N ALA A 39 6.72 -7.77 3.42
CA ALA A 39 6.90 -6.74 2.40
C ALA A 39 7.80 -5.59 2.88
N ALA A 40 7.62 -5.15 4.13
CA ALA A 40 8.41 -4.07 4.71
C ALA A 40 9.89 -4.46 4.86
N ALA A 41 10.19 -5.68 5.30
CA ALA A 41 11.56 -6.20 5.38
C ALA A 41 12.30 -6.15 4.03
N TRP A 42 11.58 -6.47 2.96
CA TRP A 42 12.12 -6.34 1.61
C TRP A 42 12.23 -4.87 1.16
N LEU A 43 11.17 -4.06 1.34
CA LEU A 43 11.14 -2.65 0.95
C LEU A 43 12.22 -1.82 1.66
N GLY A 44 12.52 -2.14 2.92
CA GLY A 44 13.58 -1.47 3.69
C GLY A 44 14.97 -1.62 3.07
N LYS A 45 15.22 -2.69 2.32
CA LYS A 45 16.47 -2.97 1.62
C LYS A 45 16.57 -2.31 0.23
N GLN A 46 15.48 -1.72 -0.26
CA GLN A 46 15.45 -1.06 -1.57
C GLN A 46 15.83 0.42 -1.46
N ALA A 47 16.53 0.93 -2.48
CA ALA A 47 16.99 2.33 -2.52
C ALA A 47 15.86 3.35 -2.78
N GLY A 48 14.69 2.92 -3.27
CA GLY A 48 13.57 3.82 -3.54
C GLY A 48 13.03 4.48 -2.27
N GLU A 49 12.73 5.77 -2.33
CA GLU A 49 12.18 6.56 -1.21
C GLU A 49 10.66 6.61 -1.20
N THR A 50 10.01 6.26 -2.31
CA THR A 50 8.54 6.17 -2.46
C THR A 50 8.16 4.78 -2.88
N VAL A 51 7.05 4.25 -2.33
CA VAL A 51 6.46 2.97 -2.74
C VAL A 51 5.24 3.25 -3.61
N VAL A 52 5.32 2.84 -4.86
CA VAL A 52 4.26 3.01 -5.85
C VAL A 52 3.45 1.72 -5.99
N PHE A 53 2.14 1.86 -6.17
CA PHE A 53 1.27 0.76 -6.58
C PHE A 53 0.58 1.10 -7.90
N LEU A 54 0.78 0.27 -8.91
CA LEU A 54 0.15 0.39 -10.23
C LEU A 54 -0.60 -0.90 -10.55
N GLY A 55 -1.90 -0.91 -10.35
CA GLY A 55 -2.71 -2.11 -10.56
C GLY A 55 -4.18 -1.93 -10.21
N LEU A 56 -4.93 -2.99 -10.36
CA LEU A 56 -6.32 -3.08 -9.93
C LEU A 56 -6.42 -3.27 -8.41
N ASN A 57 -7.64 -3.13 -7.87
CA ASN A 57 -7.91 -3.48 -6.48
C ASN A 57 -7.52 -4.94 -6.21
N SER A 58 -6.73 -5.14 -5.18
CA SER A 58 -6.28 -6.46 -4.76
C SER A 58 -6.06 -6.47 -3.25
N ALA A 59 -6.05 -7.66 -2.64
CA ALA A 59 -5.71 -7.82 -1.23
C ALA A 59 -4.28 -7.36 -0.89
N TYR A 60 -3.40 -7.24 -1.89
CA TYR A 60 -2.02 -6.77 -1.72
C TYR A 60 -1.86 -5.25 -1.78
N LEU A 61 -2.91 -4.51 -2.15
CA LEU A 61 -2.91 -3.05 -2.01
C LEU A 61 -2.75 -2.62 -0.54
N PRO A 62 -3.62 -3.04 0.42
CA PRO A 62 -3.42 -2.72 1.83
C PRO A 62 -2.13 -3.30 2.41
N VAL A 63 -1.67 -4.48 1.97
CA VAL A 63 -0.34 -4.99 2.34
C VAL A 63 0.75 -3.97 1.97
N THR A 64 0.71 -3.42 0.76
CA THR A 64 1.70 -2.44 0.29
C THR A 64 1.60 -1.12 1.07
N VAL A 65 0.39 -0.66 1.38
CA VAL A 65 0.14 0.56 2.19
C VAL A 65 0.78 0.44 3.57
N PHE A 66 0.50 -0.66 4.28
CA PHE A 66 1.06 -0.86 5.62
C PHE A 66 2.56 -1.11 5.59
N ALA A 67 3.04 -1.88 4.62
CA ALA A 67 4.47 -2.13 4.45
C ALA A 67 5.27 -0.86 4.19
N SER A 68 4.77 0.03 3.32
CA SER A 68 5.41 1.32 3.04
C SER A 68 5.46 2.19 4.30
N GLY A 69 4.37 2.21 5.07
CA GLY A 69 4.32 2.92 6.35
C GLY A 69 5.34 2.39 7.34
N LEU A 70 5.47 1.07 7.51
CA LEU A 70 6.42 0.45 8.44
C LEU A 70 7.88 0.85 8.15
N VAL A 71 8.26 1.05 6.88
CA VAL A 71 9.61 1.45 6.49
C VAL A 71 9.78 2.96 6.30
N GLY A 72 8.75 3.74 6.57
CA GLY A 72 8.81 5.20 6.48
C GLY A 72 8.84 5.76 5.07
N LYS A 73 8.37 5.01 4.08
CA LYS A 73 8.31 5.46 2.69
C LYS A 73 6.87 5.83 2.33
N PRO A 74 6.60 7.01 1.76
CA PRO A 74 5.27 7.38 1.31
C PRO A 74 4.71 6.36 0.30
N PHE A 75 3.43 6.02 0.44
CA PHE A 75 2.70 5.20 -0.52
C PHE A 75 2.08 6.07 -1.61
N ALA A 76 2.21 5.70 -2.88
CA ALA A 76 1.66 6.42 -4.02
C ALA A 76 0.88 5.48 -4.97
N PRO A 77 -0.45 5.41 -4.87
CA PRO A 77 -1.27 4.70 -5.84
C PRO A 77 -1.35 5.49 -7.14
N ILE A 78 -1.09 4.83 -8.27
CA ILE A 78 -1.05 5.47 -9.58
C ILE A 78 -2.24 5.05 -10.43
N ASN A 79 -2.81 6.02 -11.14
CA ASN A 79 -3.92 5.79 -12.06
C ASN A 79 -3.49 4.95 -13.27
N TYR A 80 -3.91 3.69 -13.30
CA TYR A 80 -3.59 2.75 -14.39
C TYR A 80 -4.30 3.06 -15.71
N ARG A 81 -5.29 3.97 -15.72
CA ARG A 81 -6.06 4.37 -16.92
C ARG A 81 -5.41 5.50 -17.72
N LEU A 82 -4.30 6.05 -17.24
CA LEU A 82 -3.52 7.04 -17.97
C LEU A 82 -2.98 6.44 -19.28
N SER A 83 -2.75 7.28 -20.29
CA SER A 83 -1.95 6.89 -21.46
C SER A 83 -0.52 6.52 -21.04
N ASP A 84 0.21 5.77 -21.87
CA ASP A 84 1.55 5.32 -21.54
C ASP A 84 2.51 6.49 -21.28
N ASP A 85 2.40 7.54 -22.07
CA ASP A 85 3.23 8.75 -21.90
C ASP A 85 2.93 9.49 -20.60
N GLU A 86 1.65 9.62 -20.23
CA GLU A 86 1.24 10.24 -18.97
C GLU A 86 1.66 9.39 -17.77
N LEU A 87 1.48 8.06 -17.88
CA LEU A 87 1.88 7.11 -16.85
C LEU A 87 3.38 7.19 -16.59
N ARG A 88 4.20 7.14 -17.64
CA ARG A 88 5.66 7.21 -17.53
C ARG A 88 6.14 8.53 -16.96
N ARG A 89 5.53 9.65 -17.37
CA ARG A 89 5.81 10.97 -16.78
C ARG A 89 5.46 11.01 -15.29
N LEU A 90 4.32 10.45 -14.92
CA LEU A 90 3.90 10.41 -13.52
C LEU A 90 4.80 9.50 -12.68
N LEU A 91 5.17 8.33 -13.18
CA LEU A 91 6.12 7.43 -12.53
C LEU A 91 7.50 8.10 -12.34
N ALA A 92 8.02 8.79 -13.34
CA ALA A 92 9.28 9.53 -13.22
C ALA A 92 9.26 10.57 -12.10
N ARG A 93 8.11 11.14 -11.78
CA ARG A 93 7.95 12.09 -10.67
C ARG A 93 7.97 11.45 -9.28
N THR A 94 7.76 10.14 -9.19
CA THR A 94 7.87 9.40 -7.93
C THR A 94 9.31 8.97 -7.63
N ALA A 95 10.23 9.12 -8.57
CA ALA A 95 11.62 8.70 -8.42
C ALA A 95 12.36 9.49 -7.31
N PRO A 96 13.25 8.84 -6.55
CA PRO A 96 13.55 7.41 -6.58
C PRO A 96 12.43 6.57 -5.94
N SER A 97 11.94 5.54 -6.62
CA SER A 97 10.81 4.76 -6.13
C SER A 97 10.93 3.26 -6.42
N VAL A 98 10.18 2.47 -5.63
CA VAL A 98 9.89 1.05 -5.90
C VAL A 98 8.42 0.95 -6.30
N ALA A 99 8.16 0.47 -7.50
CA ALA A 99 6.82 0.31 -8.04
C ALA A 99 6.39 -1.16 -8.03
N VAL A 100 5.41 -1.50 -7.21
CA VAL A 100 4.69 -2.79 -7.28
C VAL A 100 3.65 -2.66 -8.39
N VAL A 101 3.79 -3.46 -9.43
CA VAL A 101 3.03 -3.32 -10.67
C VAL A 101 2.28 -4.60 -10.98
N ASP A 102 0.99 -4.49 -11.30
CA ASP A 102 0.23 -5.62 -11.84
C ASP A 102 0.95 -6.20 -13.07
N ASP A 103 1.06 -7.53 -13.13
CA ASP A 103 1.86 -8.23 -14.13
C ASP A 103 1.50 -7.81 -15.56
N ALA A 104 0.21 -7.60 -15.83
CA ALA A 104 -0.27 -7.13 -17.14
C ALA A 104 0.16 -5.69 -17.49
N MET A 105 0.56 -4.91 -16.50
CA MET A 105 0.93 -3.49 -16.65
C MET A 105 2.45 -3.26 -16.63
N LEU A 106 3.25 -4.30 -16.34
CA LEU A 106 4.71 -4.20 -16.27
C LEU A 106 5.34 -3.54 -17.51
N PRO A 107 5.00 -3.92 -18.76
CA PRO A 107 5.62 -3.33 -19.94
C PRO A 107 5.43 -1.82 -20.06
N ARG A 108 4.37 -1.28 -19.44
CA ARG A 108 4.07 0.14 -19.43
C ARG A 108 4.93 0.94 -18.46
N ALA A 109 5.37 0.28 -17.38
CA ALA A 109 6.11 0.91 -16.28
C ALA A 109 7.63 0.69 -16.34
N GLU A 110 8.09 -0.34 -17.04
CA GLU A 110 9.51 -0.69 -17.13
C GLU A 110 10.35 0.38 -17.84
N GLY A 111 11.62 0.49 -17.41
CA GLY A 111 12.60 1.40 -18.02
C GLY A 111 12.37 2.89 -17.71
N VAL A 112 11.54 3.25 -16.73
CA VAL A 112 11.43 4.63 -16.25
C VAL A 112 12.62 4.91 -15.33
N PRO A 113 13.47 5.93 -15.63
CA PRO A 113 14.64 6.24 -14.81
C PRO A 113 14.31 6.50 -13.35
N GLY A 114 15.08 5.88 -12.45
CA GLY A 114 14.88 6.03 -11.00
C GLY A 114 13.67 5.28 -10.42
N VAL A 115 12.96 4.48 -11.22
CA VAL A 115 11.84 3.64 -10.79
C VAL A 115 12.24 2.16 -10.92
N GLN A 116 12.34 1.49 -9.79
CA GLN A 116 12.52 0.03 -9.75
C GLN A 116 11.16 -0.64 -9.80
N THR A 117 10.87 -1.37 -10.87
CA THR A 117 9.61 -2.12 -11.01
C THR A 117 9.71 -3.51 -10.40
N MET A 118 8.62 -3.96 -9.77
CA MET A 118 8.44 -5.29 -9.20
C MET A 118 7.08 -5.82 -9.62
N ALA A 119 7.05 -6.99 -10.25
CA ALA A 119 5.78 -7.66 -10.58
C ALA A 119 4.96 -7.97 -9.32
N LEU A 120 3.66 -7.78 -9.37
CA LEU A 120 2.77 -8.09 -8.25
C LEU A 120 2.86 -9.57 -7.86
N SER A 121 3.00 -10.47 -8.84
CA SER A 121 3.17 -11.90 -8.60
C SER A 121 4.46 -12.24 -7.83
N GLU A 122 5.56 -11.56 -8.10
CA GLU A 122 6.82 -11.72 -7.37
C GLU A 122 6.74 -11.05 -5.99
N PHE A 123 6.12 -9.88 -5.90
CA PHE A 123 5.89 -9.21 -4.62
C PHE A 123 5.08 -10.08 -3.65
N LYS A 124 4.07 -10.80 -4.14
CA LYS A 124 3.29 -11.76 -3.35
C LYS A 124 4.17 -12.84 -2.72
N LYS A 125 5.10 -13.41 -3.48
CA LYS A 125 6.05 -14.42 -2.96
C LYS A 125 6.92 -13.85 -1.85
N ILE A 126 7.40 -12.61 -2.00
CA ILE A 126 8.17 -11.90 -0.97
C ILE A 126 7.34 -11.71 0.30
N CYS A 127 6.08 -11.30 0.19
CA CYS A 127 5.18 -11.14 1.32
C CYS A 127 4.90 -12.46 2.04
N ASP A 128 4.87 -13.57 1.31
CA ASP A 128 4.58 -14.90 1.84
C ASP A 128 5.82 -15.64 2.37
N ASP A 129 7.03 -15.11 2.15
CA ASP A 129 8.26 -15.70 2.67
C ASP A 129 8.34 -15.56 4.20
N ALA A 130 8.40 -16.72 4.86
CA ALA A 130 8.47 -16.81 6.32
C ALA A 130 9.72 -16.10 6.91
N ALA A 131 10.85 -16.12 6.18
CA ALA A 131 12.08 -15.47 6.62
C ALA A 131 11.90 -13.93 6.68
N ASN A 132 11.23 -13.35 5.69
CA ASN A 132 10.94 -11.91 5.70
C ASN A 132 9.94 -11.53 6.81
N ARG A 133 8.95 -12.38 7.09
CA ARG A 133 7.93 -12.13 8.13
C ARG A 133 8.48 -12.16 9.55
N ALA A 134 9.56 -12.87 9.78
CA ALA A 134 10.19 -13.01 11.11
C ALA A 134 11.12 -11.84 11.45
N GLU A 135 11.43 -10.93 10.51
CA GLU A 135 12.31 -9.78 10.74
C GLU A 135 11.60 -8.75 11.63
N GLU A 136 12.24 -8.39 12.78
CA GLU A 136 11.77 -7.28 13.60
C GLU A 136 12.08 -5.95 12.88
N LEU A 137 11.04 -5.17 12.65
CA LEU A 137 11.16 -3.87 12.01
C LEU A 137 10.86 -2.78 13.05
N PRO A 138 11.81 -1.88 13.32
CA PRO A 138 11.51 -0.70 14.11
C PRO A 138 10.50 0.16 13.32
N PHE A 139 9.51 0.73 14.01
CA PHE A 139 8.67 1.74 13.40
C PHE A 139 9.53 2.91 12.95
N ALA A 140 9.54 3.15 11.66
CA ALA A 140 10.05 4.41 11.14
C ALA A 140 9.09 5.53 11.58
N ASP A 141 9.59 6.72 11.82
CA ASP A 141 8.78 7.90 12.15
C ASP A 141 8.64 8.82 10.93
N PRO A 142 7.94 8.41 9.86
CA PRO A 142 7.69 9.26 8.72
C PRO A 142 6.43 10.07 8.97
N ASP A 143 6.41 11.27 8.48
CA ASP A 143 5.23 12.11 8.55
C ASP A 143 4.22 11.81 7.42
N ILE A 144 4.70 11.45 6.23
CA ILE A 144 3.87 11.27 5.03
C ILE A 144 3.48 9.80 4.87
N GLY A 145 2.16 9.53 4.92
CA GLY A 145 1.61 8.20 4.69
C GLY A 145 1.31 7.94 3.23
N VAL A 146 0.60 8.87 2.55
CA VAL A 146 0.13 8.68 1.18
C VAL A 146 0.34 9.94 0.34
N LEU A 147 0.73 9.75 -0.92
CA LEU A 147 0.76 10.76 -1.97
C LEU A 147 -0.33 10.44 -3.00
N LEU A 148 -1.43 11.21 -3.01
CA LEU A 148 -2.47 11.05 -4.02
C LEU A 148 -2.25 12.04 -5.16
N PHE A 149 -2.03 11.52 -6.36
CA PHE A 149 -1.88 12.34 -7.56
C PHE A 149 -3.25 12.68 -8.14
N THR A 150 -3.55 13.97 -8.22
CA THR A 150 -4.78 14.50 -8.81
C THR A 150 -4.48 15.18 -10.14
N SER A 151 -5.42 15.13 -11.09
CA SER A 151 -5.35 15.92 -12.33
C SER A 151 -5.44 17.40 -11.98
N GLY A 152 -4.30 18.09 -12.01
CA GLY A 152 -4.27 19.55 -11.78
C GLY A 152 -4.96 20.29 -12.93
N THR A 153 -5.65 21.39 -12.62
CA THR A 153 -6.26 22.32 -13.61
C THR A 153 -5.21 22.96 -14.54
N THR A 154 -3.94 22.84 -14.22
CA THR A 154 -2.79 23.42 -14.96
C THR A 154 -2.05 22.42 -15.85
N GLY A 155 -2.60 21.20 -16.05
CA GLY A 155 -2.03 20.17 -16.92
C GLY A 155 -0.99 19.24 -16.27
N GLU A 156 -0.35 19.68 -15.17
CA GLU A 156 0.61 18.85 -14.41
C GLU A 156 -0.08 18.23 -13.19
N PRO A 157 0.00 16.90 -12.98
CA PRO A 157 -0.57 16.26 -11.80
C PRO A 157 0.04 16.81 -10.51
N LYS A 158 -0.78 17.13 -9.52
CA LYS A 158 -0.35 17.55 -8.18
C LYS A 158 -0.49 16.40 -7.21
N ALA A 159 0.47 16.26 -6.29
CA ALA A 159 0.38 15.30 -5.20
C ALA A 159 -0.29 15.95 -3.98
N ALA A 160 -1.44 15.42 -3.57
CA ALA A 160 -2.00 15.71 -2.25
C ALA A 160 -1.25 14.86 -1.21
N VAL A 161 -0.71 15.51 -0.20
CA VAL A 161 0.07 14.87 0.86
C VAL A 161 -0.85 14.51 2.01
N LEU A 162 -1.06 13.22 2.24
CA LEU A 162 -1.79 12.69 3.39
C LEU A 162 -0.80 12.18 4.43
N ARG A 163 -0.76 12.86 5.57
CA ARG A 163 0.12 12.46 6.67
C ARG A 163 -0.52 11.33 7.47
N HIS A 164 0.29 10.50 8.12
CA HIS A 164 -0.23 9.43 9.00
C HIS A 164 -1.25 9.97 10.00
N ARG A 165 -0.97 11.13 10.62
CA ARG A 165 -1.92 11.77 11.55
C ARG A 165 -3.27 12.12 10.92
N ASN A 166 -3.31 12.51 9.63
CA ASN A 166 -4.56 12.81 8.96
C ASN A 166 -5.38 11.54 8.75
N LEU A 167 -4.73 10.46 8.30
CA LEU A 167 -5.37 9.17 8.07
C LEU A 167 -5.88 8.56 9.38
N THR A 168 -5.06 8.55 10.43
CA THR A 168 -5.46 8.00 11.73
C THR A 168 -6.56 8.81 12.41
N SER A 169 -6.50 10.15 12.34
CA SER A 169 -7.57 11.01 12.87
C SER A 169 -8.89 10.75 12.15
N TYR A 170 -8.86 10.60 10.82
CA TYR A 170 -10.05 10.28 10.05
C TYR A 170 -10.66 8.92 10.47
N VAL A 171 -9.83 7.86 10.54
CA VAL A 171 -10.29 6.53 10.94
C VAL A 171 -10.90 6.57 12.35
N ILE A 172 -10.17 7.13 13.33
CA ILE A 172 -10.63 7.16 14.75
C ILE A 172 -11.92 7.99 14.92
N SER A 173 -12.11 9.04 14.10
CA SER A 173 -13.31 9.88 14.20
C SER A 173 -14.53 9.34 13.46
N THR A 174 -14.35 8.38 12.55
CA THR A 174 -15.42 7.88 11.67
C THR A 174 -15.74 6.40 11.86
N VAL A 175 -14.84 5.64 12.46
CA VAL A 175 -14.99 4.18 12.62
C VAL A 175 -14.88 3.82 14.09
N GLU A 176 -15.86 3.07 14.59
CA GLU A 176 -15.79 2.44 15.91
C GLU A 176 -14.86 1.22 15.85
N PHE A 177 -13.92 1.14 16.79
CA PHE A 177 -12.97 0.03 16.84
C PHE A 177 -13.69 -1.30 17.06
N LEU A 178 -13.54 -2.24 16.12
CA LEU A 178 -14.24 -3.52 16.07
C LEU A 178 -15.79 -3.42 16.12
N GLY A 179 -16.36 -2.27 15.79
CA GLY A 179 -17.79 -2.01 15.88
C GLY A 179 -18.66 -2.75 14.85
N SER A 180 -18.08 -3.23 13.74
CA SER A 180 -18.80 -4.03 12.74
C SER A 180 -18.87 -5.51 13.12
N SER A 181 -19.95 -6.20 12.73
CA SER A 181 -20.08 -7.64 12.97
C SER A 181 -19.09 -8.44 12.11
N GLU A 182 -18.77 -9.67 12.52
CA GLU A 182 -17.84 -10.56 11.77
C GLU A 182 -18.37 -10.97 10.39
N ASN A 183 -19.69 -10.92 10.20
CA ASN A 183 -20.35 -11.27 8.93
C ASN A 183 -20.63 -10.04 8.07
N GLU A 184 -20.25 -8.85 8.51
CA GLU A 184 -20.43 -7.63 7.75
C GLU A 184 -19.30 -7.46 6.73
N ALA A 185 -19.67 -7.13 5.49
CA ALA A 185 -18.74 -6.92 4.40
C ALA A 185 -19.10 -5.70 3.58
N ALA A 186 -18.09 -4.95 3.13
CA ALA A 186 -18.24 -3.83 2.23
C ALA A 186 -17.51 -4.09 0.92
N LEU A 187 -18.18 -3.83 -0.21
CA LEU A 187 -17.55 -3.90 -1.52
C LEU A 187 -16.78 -2.61 -1.82
N VAL A 188 -15.47 -2.71 -1.96
CA VAL A 188 -14.63 -1.59 -2.42
C VAL A 188 -14.52 -1.64 -3.94
N SER A 189 -15.34 -0.85 -4.63
CA SER A 189 -15.37 -0.75 -6.11
C SER A 189 -14.59 0.44 -6.65
N VAL A 190 -14.19 1.37 -5.79
CA VAL A 190 -13.42 2.55 -6.18
C VAL A 190 -12.00 2.15 -6.55
N PRO A 191 -11.44 2.67 -7.67
CA PRO A 191 -10.05 2.40 -8.02
C PRO A 191 -9.07 2.87 -6.94
N PRO A 192 -7.90 2.21 -6.77
CA PRO A 192 -7.00 2.46 -5.64
C PRO A 192 -6.33 3.84 -5.61
N TYR A 193 -6.43 4.59 -6.69
CA TYR A 193 -5.83 5.93 -6.84
C TYR A 193 -6.82 7.10 -6.59
N HIS A 194 -8.01 6.82 -6.07
CA HIS A 194 -9.02 7.81 -5.67
C HIS A 194 -9.14 7.95 -4.15
#